data_da9318e1797c8ca6f04e7d60eaced909
#
_entry.id   da9318e1797c8ca6f04e7d60eaced909
#
_cell.length_a   1.000
_cell.length_b   1.000
_cell.length_c   1.000
_cell.angle_alpha   90.00
_cell.angle_beta   90.00
_cell.angle_gamma   90.00
#
_symmetry.space_group_name_H-M   'P 1'
#
loop_
_entity.id
_entity.type
_entity.pdbx_description
1 polymer ?
#
loop_
_entity_poly.entity_id
_entity_poly.type
_entity_poly.pdbx_seq_one_letter_code
_entity_poly.pdbx_strand_id
1 'polypeptide(L)'
;MINKEKTFNLATFFCLYIAQTIPMSFFSTVIPVMMRQENFTLSAIGLLQLIKLPWIVKFLWSPIVDRHTATTGDYKRWIFSSELIYAILIFSVAMLDFKADFYTILTLIIISFVASATQDIATDALAVLAFSRKDKSMVNSMQSMGSFGGSMVGSGVLLLLFHQIGWNSLLPCLAVFVLVMLLPLFFNKGIQITPKLPQQRAKKADVLYFFTQRSIWKQIGFLFLYYSGLIGTLAMVRPWLVDLGYSVQEIGMMSGVAGTFV
;
A
#
# COMPACT_ATOMS: atom_id res chain seq x y z
N MET A 1 24.72 19.72 -3.02
CA MET A 1 24.71 18.88 -1.79
C MET A 1 23.28 18.67 -1.34
N ILE A 2 22.85 17.42 -1.16
CA ILE A 2 21.53 17.15 -0.57
C ILE A 2 21.64 17.48 0.93
N ASN A 3 20.78 18.36 1.43
CA ASN A 3 20.76 18.74 2.84
C ASN A 3 20.41 17.50 3.68
N LYS A 4 21.13 17.23 4.79
CA LYS A 4 20.88 16.09 5.71
C LYS A 4 19.43 16.00 6.16
N GLU A 5 18.80 17.13 6.42
CA GLU A 5 17.39 17.22 6.78
C GLU A 5 16.48 16.71 5.66
N LYS A 6 16.74 17.13 4.42
CA LYS A 6 15.98 16.67 3.26
C LYS A 6 16.12 15.16 3.04
N THR A 7 17.34 14.63 3.20
CA THR A 7 17.57 13.17 3.11
C THR A 7 16.79 12.43 4.17
N PHE A 8 16.77 12.92 5.41
CA PHE A 8 16.02 12.29 6.50
C PHE A 8 14.52 12.36 6.26
N ASN A 9 14.01 13.48 5.71
CA ASN A 9 12.61 13.59 5.33
C ASN A 9 12.23 12.57 4.25
N LEU A 10 13.05 12.44 3.19
CA LEU A 10 12.83 11.45 2.14
C LEU A 10 12.86 10.00 2.65
N ALA A 11 13.85 9.69 3.51
CA ALA A 11 13.94 8.38 4.14
C ALA A 11 12.73 8.06 5.02
N THR A 12 12.18 9.06 5.71
CA THR A 12 10.95 8.91 6.49
C THR A 12 9.78 8.46 5.61
N PHE A 13 9.57 9.12 4.47
CA PHE A 13 8.50 8.71 3.54
C PHE A 13 8.76 7.34 2.92
N PHE A 14 10.00 7.04 2.57
CA PHE A 14 10.36 5.69 2.10
C PHE A 14 10.00 4.60 3.12
N CYS A 15 10.30 4.81 4.42
CA CYS A 15 9.92 3.89 5.49
C CYS A 15 8.39 3.73 5.59
N LEU A 16 7.63 4.81 5.46
CA LEU A 16 6.17 4.76 5.52
C LEU A 16 5.58 3.96 4.34
N TYR A 17 6.10 4.14 3.12
CA TYR A 17 5.65 3.38 1.95
C TYR A 17 6.03 1.90 2.03
N ILE A 18 7.20 1.56 2.59
CA ILE A 18 7.58 0.17 2.86
C ILE A 18 6.66 -0.46 3.89
N ALA A 19 6.36 0.24 4.99
CA ALA A 19 5.52 -0.27 6.07
C ALA A 19 4.15 -0.76 5.58
N GLN A 20 3.53 -0.03 4.68
CA GLN A 20 2.23 -0.39 4.11
C GLN A 20 2.34 -1.48 3.02
N THR A 21 3.41 -1.47 2.22
CA THR A 21 3.49 -2.30 1.02
C THR A 21 3.92 -3.74 1.33
N ILE A 22 4.86 -3.94 2.26
CA ILE A 22 5.38 -5.28 2.60
C ILE A 22 4.26 -6.20 3.09
N PRO A 23 3.45 -5.85 4.13
CA PRO A 23 2.39 -6.74 4.60
C PRO A 23 1.30 -6.95 3.54
N MET A 24 0.94 -5.89 2.80
CA MET A 24 -0.05 -6.00 1.74
C MET A 24 0.38 -6.99 0.65
N SER A 25 1.64 -6.92 0.22
CA SER A 25 2.19 -7.84 -0.78
C SER A 25 2.30 -9.25 -0.26
N PHE A 26 2.70 -9.42 1.00
CA PHE A 26 2.76 -10.71 1.66
C PHE A 26 1.38 -11.38 1.70
N PHE A 27 0.37 -10.73 2.26
CA PHE A 27 -0.98 -11.29 2.33
C PHE A 27 -1.57 -11.57 0.94
N SER A 28 -1.34 -10.68 -0.01
CA SER A 28 -1.81 -10.87 -1.39
C SER A 28 -1.16 -12.06 -2.11
N THR A 29 -0.03 -12.56 -1.61
CA THR A 29 0.70 -13.69 -2.19
C THR A 29 0.48 -14.96 -1.39
N VAL A 30 0.60 -14.89 -0.05
CA VAL A 30 0.56 -16.08 0.80
C VAL A 30 -0.85 -16.67 0.92
N ILE A 31 -1.89 -15.82 1.03
CA ILE A 31 -3.26 -16.32 1.20
C ILE A 31 -3.74 -17.14 0.00
N PRO A 32 -3.58 -16.71 -1.26
CA PRO A 32 -3.90 -17.53 -2.42
C PRO A 32 -3.17 -18.89 -2.43
N VAL A 33 -1.89 -18.90 -2.02
CA VAL A 33 -1.09 -20.13 -1.94
C VAL A 33 -1.68 -21.07 -0.88
N MET A 34 -1.96 -20.57 0.33
CA MET A 34 -2.56 -21.36 1.40
C MET A 34 -3.96 -21.86 1.02
N MET A 35 -4.80 -21.01 0.42
CA MET A 35 -6.10 -21.44 -0.10
C MET A 35 -5.98 -22.57 -1.11
N ARG A 36 -4.99 -22.50 -1.99
CA ARG A 36 -4.76 -23.56 -2.99
C ARG A 36 -4.32 -24.88 -2.35
N GLN A 37 -3.48 -24.81 -1.32
CA GLN A 37 -3.08 -25.97 -0.53
C GLN A 37 -4.25 -26.63 0.20
N GLU A 38 -5.23 -25.82 0.63
CA GLU A 38 -6.46 -26.28 1.27
C GLU A 38 -7.59 -26.64 0.27
N ASN A 39 -7.26 -26.82 -1.01
CA ASN A 39 -8.16 -27.21 -2.09
C ASN A 39 -9.33 -26.25 -2.37
N PHE A 40 -9.19 -24.96 -2.04
CA PHE A 40 -10.17 -23.97 -2.47
C PHE A 40 -10.24 -23.87 -4.01
N THR A 41 -11.44 -23.58 -4.52
CA THR A 41 -11.66 -23.41 -5.96
C THR A 41 -10.91 -22.18 -6.49
N LEU A 42 -10.50 -22.22 -7.76
CA LEU A 42 -9.84 -21.08 -8.42
C LEU A 42 -10.74 -19.84 -8.44
N SER A 43 -12.06 -20.02 -8.53
CA SER A 43 -13.03 -18.91 -8.44
C SER A 43 -12.99 -18.23 -7.07
N ALA A 44 -12.92 -18.99 -5.97
CA ALA A 44 -12.78 -18.44 -4.62
C ALA A 44 -11.46 -17.66 -4.45
N ILE A 45 -10.36 -18.21 -4.99
CA ILE A 45 -9.05 -17.56 -4.98
C ILE A 45 -9.09 -16.27 -5.83
N GLY A 46 -9.80 -16.27 -6.96
CA GLY A 46 -10.00 -15.07 -7.78
C GLY A 46 -10.77 -13.98 -7.03
N LEU A 47 -11.83 -14.33 -6.30
CA LEU A 47 -12.59 -13.40 -5.47
C LEU A 47 -11.75 -12.80 -4.32
N LEU A 48 -10.71 -13.49 -3.86
CA LEU A 48 -9.80 -12.98 -2.85
C LEU A 48 -9.13 -11.67 -3.27
N GLN A 49 -8.97 -11.38 -4.57
CA GLN A 49 -8.41 -10.12 -5.01
C GLN A 49 -9.22 -8.90 -4.50
N LEU A 50 -10.48 -9.10 -4.10
CA LEU A 50 -11.32 -8.08 -3.48
C LEU A 50 -10.80 -7.61 -2.10
N ILE A 51 -9.86 -8.33 -1.47
CA ILE A 51 -9.21 -7.85 -0.24
C ILE A 51 -8.48 -6.51 -0.46
N LYS A 52 -8.07 -6.21 -1.70
CA LYS A 52 -7.45 -4.94 -2.08
C LYS A 52 -8.46 -3.82 -2.33
N LEU A 53 -9.75 -4.10 -2.25
CA LEU A 53 -10.82 -3.12 -2.48
C LEU A 53 -10.65 -1.84 -1.65
N PRO A 54 -10.27 -1.89 -0.35
CA PRO A 54 -10.04 -0.68 0.44
C PRO A 54 -9.07 0.31 -0.23
N TRP A 55 -8.02 -0.17 -0.86
CA TRP A 55 -7.05 0.67 -1.58
C TRP A 55 -7.64 1.35 -2.80
N ILE A 56 -8.58 0.68 -3.49
CA ILE A 56 -9.26 1.21 -4.67
C ILE A 56 -10.28 2.27 -4.25
N VAL A 57 -11.06 1.99 -3.20
CA VAL A 57 -12.16 2.86 -2.76
C VAL A 57 -11.79 3.88 -1.69
N LYS A 58 -10.51 3.99 -1.30
CA LYS A 58 -10.02 4.93 -0.27
C LYS A 58 -10.44 6.39 -0.50
N PHE A 59 -10.71 6.78 -1.75
CA PHE A 59 -11.20 8.11 -2.08
C PHE A 59 -12.56 8.44 -1.44
N LEU A 60 -13.35 7.42 -1.08
CA LEU A 60 -14.65 7.64 -0.42
C LEU A 60 -14.52 8.22 0.99
N TRP A 61 -13.44 7.89 1.69
CA TRP A 61 -13.22 8.40 3.05
C TRP A 61 -12.01 9.35 3.17
N SER A 62 -11.24 9.56 2.10
CA SER A 62 -10.15 10.52 2.10
C SER A 62 -10.58 11.93 2.52
N PRO A 63 -11.80 12.43 2.19
CA PRO A 63 -12.26 13.74 2.66
C PRO A 63 -12.44 13.80 4.19
N ILE A 64 -12.64 12.66 4.86
CA ILE A 64 -12.73 12.61 6.33
C ILE A 64 -11.36 12.93 6.91
N VAL A 65 -10.30 12.30 6.39
CA VAL A 65 -8.92 12.58 6.79
C VAL A 65 -8.57 14.04 6.52
N ASP A 66 -8.83 14.54 5.31
CA ASP A 66 -8.53 15.91 4.91
C ASP A 66 -9.25 16.97 5.75
N ARG A 67 -10.49 16.68 6.17
CA ARG A 67 -11.26 17.58 7.02
C ARG A 67 -10.67 17.72 8.43
N HIS A 68 -10.12 16.62 8.97
CA HIS A 68 -9.61 16.56 10.33
C HIS A 68 -8.10 16.84 10.42
N THR A 69 -7.46 17.19 9.29
CA THR A 69 -6.04 17.51 9.23
C THR A 69 -5.81 18.97 8.86
N ALA A 70 -5.16 19.72 9.74
CA ALA A 70 -4.77 21.11 9.52
C ALA A 70 -3.28 21.34 9.72
N THR A 71 -2.66 20.60 10.61
CA THR A 71 -1.26 20.75 11.03
C THR A 71 -0.47 19.47 10.76
N THR A 72 0.86 19.56 10.74
CA THR A 72 1.75 18.38 10.68
C THR A 72 1.42 17.37 11.77
N GLY A 73 1.08 17.84 12.98
CA GLY A 73 0.71 16.99 14.10
C GLY A 73 -0.54 16.16 13.84
N ASP A 74 -1.54 16.74 13.16
CA ASP A 74 -2.77 16.02 12.82
C ASP A 74 -2.50 14.89 11.81
N TYR A 75 -1.69 15.15 10.77
CA TYR A 75 -1.28 14.12 9.81
C TYR A 75 -0.49 13.01 10.49
N LYS A 76 0.46 13.36 11.36
CA LYS A 76 1.21 12.37 12.13
C LYS A 76 0.29 11.50 13.00
N ARG A 77 -0.71 12.09 13.67
CA ARG A 77 -1.70 11.33 14.46
C ARG A 77 -2.46 10.31 13.60
N TRP A 78 -2.94 10.73 12.42
CA TRP A 78 -3.61 9.81 11.49
C TRP A 78 -2.69 8.67 11.06
N ILE A 79 -1.44 8.97 10.69
CA ILE A 79 -0.45 7.96 10.30
C ILE A 79 -0.18 7.00 11.47
N PHE A 80 0.12 7.51 12.67
CA PHE A 80 0.40 6.67 13.84
C PHE A 80 -0.79 5.81 14.25
N SER A 81 -2.00 6.37 14.33
CA SER A 81 -3.19 5.62 14.73
C SER A 81 -3.56 4.54 13.74
N SER A 82 -3.51 4.85 12.44
CA SER A 82 -3.82 3.89 11.38
C SER A 82 -2.79 2.75 11.35
N GLU A 83 -1.50 3.06 11.48
CA GLU A 83 -0.43 2.07 11.44
C GLU A 83 -0.42 1.20 12.71
N LEU A 84 -0.76 1.78 13.87
CA LEU A 84 -0.93 1.02 15.11
C LEU A 84 -2.09 0.02 14.97
N ILE A 85 -3.24 0.45 14.44
CA ILE A 85 -4.37 -0.43 14.16
C ILE A 85 -3.96 -1.53 13.18
N TYR A 86 -3.22 -1.17 12.12
CA TYR A 86 -2.70 -2.12 11.13
C TYR A 86 -1.84 -3.19 11.79
N ALA A 87 -0.86 -2.79 12.62
CA ALA A 87 0.02 -3.71 13.32
C ALA A 87 -0.73 -4.62 14.32
N ILE A 88 -1.69 -4.06 15.07
CA ILE A 88 -2.52 -4.85 16.00
C ILE A 88 -3.34 -5.90 15.24
N LEU A 89 -3.92 -5.55 14.10
CA LEU A 89 -4.70 -6.47 13.30
C LEU A 89 -3.83 -7.58 12.70
N ILE A 90 -2.63 -7.26 12.19
CA ILE A 90 -1.65 -8.26 11.73
C ILE A 90 -1.27 -9.21 12.88
N PHE A 91 -1.01 -8.66 14.06
CA PHE A 91 -0.69 -9.47 15.24
C PHE A 91 -1.88 -10.36 15.66
N SER A 92 -3.11 -9.86 15.60
CA SER A 92 -4.32 -10.63 15.91
C SER A 92 -4.48 -11.81 14.95
N VAL A 93 -4.22 -11.58 13.65
CA VAL A 93 -4.24 -12.63 12.61
C VAL A 93 -3.20 -13.72 12.91
N ALA A 94 -2.08 -13.38 13.52
CA ALA A 94 -1.06 -14.35 13.91
C ALA A 94 -1.51 -15.36 14.97
N MET A 95 -2.53 -15.01 15.77
CA MET A 95 -3.06 -15.85 16.83
C MET A 95 -4.11 -16.85 16.36
N LEU A 96 -4.55 -16.76 15.11
CA LEU A 96 -5.65 -17.55 14.54
C LEU A 96 -5.13 -18.72 13.71
N ASP A 97 -5.89 -19.83 13.72
CA ASP A 97 -5.65 -20.97 12.85
C ASP A 97 -6.22 -20.70 11.44
N PHE A 98 -5.40 -20.90 10.41
CA PHE A 98 -5.79 -20.58 9.04
C PHE A 98 -7.02 -21.38 8.55
N LYS A 99 -7.16 -22.64 8.97
CA LYS A 99 -8.28 -23.50 8.55
C LYS A 99 -9.55 -23.23 9.35
N ALA A 100 -9.41 -23.20 10.68
CA ALA A 100 -10.56 -23.01 11.57
C ALA A 100 -11.14 -21.59 11.49
N ASP A 101 -10.27 -20.57 11.36
CA ASP A 101 -10.64 -19.16 11.48
C ASP A 101 -10.57 -18.40 10.15
N PHE A 102 -10.59 -19.08 9.01
CA PHE A 102 -10.36 -18.49 7.69
C PHE A 102 -11.15 -17.21 7.43
N TYR A 103 -12.45 -17.19 7.67
CA TYR A 103 -13.30 -16.00 7.44
C TYR A 103 -12.97 -14.85 8.40
N THR A 104 -12.59 -15.18 9.64
CA THR A 104 -12.15 -14.19 10.64
C THR A 104 -10.83 -13.56 10.20
N ILE A 105 -9.88 -14.38 9.77
CA ILE A 105 -8.59 -13.93 9.22
C ILE A 105 -8.81 -13.00 8.03
N LEU A 106 -9.66 -13.41 7.08
CA LEU A 106 -9.97 -12.60 5.90
C LEU A 106 -10.59 -11.25 6.27
N THR A 107 -11.52 -11.25 7.22
CA THR A 107 -12.15 -10.02 7.72
C THR A 107 -11.15 -9.08 8.39
N LEU A 108 -10.28 -9.62 9.25
CA LEU A 108 -9.23 -8.84 9.91
C LEU A 108 -8.24 -8.25 8.91
N ILE A 109 -7.88 -9.00 7.85
CA ILE A 109 -7.01 -8.52 6.78
C ILE A 109 -7.68 -7.39 5.98
N ILE A 110 -8.97 -7.50 5.66
CA ILE A 110 -9.69 -6.42 4.99
C ILE A 110 -9.70 -5.15 5.86
N ILE A 111 -9.98 -5.28 7.16
CA ILE A 111 -9.96 -4.15 8.10
C ILE A 111 -8.53 -3.58 8.21
N SER A 112 -7.52 -4.44 8.24
CA SER A 112 -6.11 -4.01 8.26
C SER A 112 -5.76 -3.20 7.01
N PHE A 113 -6.29 -3.58 5.85
CA PHE A 113 -6.08 -2.84 4.59
C PHE A 113 -6.83 -1.50 4.57
N VAL A 114 -7.98 -1.38 5.26
CA VAL A 114 -8.62 -0.07 5.48
C VAL A 114 -7.72 0.84 6.31
N ALA A 115 -7.12 0.32 7.38
CA ALA A 115 -6.17 1.07 8.21
C ALA A 115 -4.94 1.50 7.40
N SER A 116 -4.34 0.57 6.64
CA SER A 116 -3.19 0.84 5.77
C SER A 116 -3.53 1.88 4.68
N ALA A 117 -4.69 1.77 4.02
CA ALA A 117 -5.14 2.75 3.03
C ALA A 117 -5.40 4.13 3.65
N THR A 118 -5.82 4.19 4.92
CA THR A 118 -6.01 5.45 5.65
C THR A 118 -4.67 6.10 6.00
N GLN A 119 -3.68 5.30 6.39
CA GLN A 119 -2.30 5.73 6.59
C GLN A 119 -1.73 6.34 5.30
N ASP A 120 -1.94 5.67 4.17
CA ASP A 120 -1.48 6.11 2.85
C ASP A 120 -2.10 7.47 2.45
N ILE A 121 -3.40 7.68 2.65
CA ILE A 121 -4.05 8.98 2.43
C ILE A 121 -3.34 10.09 3.21
N ALA A 122 -3.07 9.86 4.50
CA ALA A 122 -2.43 10.86 5.34
C ALA A 122 -0.95 11.07 4.96
N THR A 123 -0.25 10.01 4.57
CA THR A 123 1.15 10.05 4.12
C THR A 123 1.29 10.81 2.80
N ASP A 124 0.45 10.50 1.81
CA ASP A 124 0.47 11.17 0.51
C ASP A 124 0.13 12.66 0.64
N ALA A 125 -0.88 13.00 1.45
CA ALA A 125 -1.23 14.38 1.70
C ALA A 125 -0.10 15.15 2.39
N LEU A 126 0.54 14.55 3.41
CA LEU A 126 1.69 15.13 4.09
C LEU A 126 2.88 15.31 3.14
N ALA A 127 3.16 14.33 2.29
CA ALA A 127 4.22 14.37 1.29
C ALA A 127 4.01 15.54 0.30
N VAL A 128 2.80 15.68 -0.23
CA VAL A 128 2.47 16.77 -1.17
C VAL A 128 2.61 18.15 -0.54
N LEU A 129 2.31 18.29 0.75
CA LEU A 129 2.34 19.58 1.47
C LEU A 129 3.72 19.92 2.02
N ALA A 130 4.53 18.92 2.40
CA ALA A 130 5.83 19.14 3.04
C ALA A 130 6.95 19.43 2.04
N PHE A 131 6.81 19.06 0.77
CA PHE A 131 7.85 19.24 -0.22
C PHE A 131 7.50 20.28 -1.28
N SER A 132 8.53 21.03 -1.71
CA SER A 132 8.42 22.01 -2.78
C SER A 132 8.09 21.33 -4.13
N ARG A 133 7.57 22.10 -5.10
CA ARG A 133 7.29 21.59 -6.46
C ARG A 133 8.53 20.93 -7.11
N LYS A 134 9.74 21.45 -6.84
CA LYS A 134 10.99 20.92 -7.39
C LYS A 134 11.38 19.57 -6.78
N ASP A 135 10.93 19.28 -5.56
CA ASP A 135 11.29 18.10 -4.79
C ASP A 135 10.25 16.97 -4.88
N LYS A 136 9.08 17.23 -5.46
CA LYS A 136 8.01 16.23 -5.60
C LYS A 136 8.43 14.99 -6.38
N SER A 137 9.30 15.14 -7.39
CA SER A 137 9.83 14.00 -8.12
C SER A 137 10.64 13.06 -7.23
N MET A 138 11.41 13.59 -6.28
CA MET A 138 12.17 12.77 -5.32
C MET A 138 11.25 12.04 -4.34
N VAL A 139 10.17 12.68 -3.91
CA VAL A 139 9.15 12.02 -3.05
C VAL A 139 8.46 10.89 -3.81
N ASN A 140 8.06 11.13 -5.07
CA ASN A 140 7.47 10.09 -5.92
C ASN A 140 8.47 8.93 -6.16
N SER A 141 9.77 9.23 -6.28
CA SER A 141 10.79 8.18 -6.36
C SER A 141 10.85 7.35 -5.07
N MET A 142 10.77 7.98 -3.89
CA MET A 142 10.71 7.24 -2.62
C MET A 142 9.45 6.40 -2.50
N GLN A 143 8.31 6.90 -2.95
CA GLN A 143 7.06 6.15 -3.03
C GLN A 143 7.20 4.92 -3.95
N SER A 144 7.74 5.11 -5.15
CA SER A 144 7.95 4.02 -6.10
C SER A 144 8.94 2.98 -5.56
N MET A 145 10.08 3.43 -5.02
CA MET A 145 11.06 2.53 -4.40
C MET A 145 10.48 1.76 -3.21
N GLY A 146 9.68 2.43 -2.35
CA GLY A 146 9.00 1.79 -1.23
C GLY A 146 7.97 0.77 -1.70
N SER A 147 7.19 1.09 -2.72
CA SER A 147 6.16 0.22 -3.27
C SER A 147 6.76 -1.00 -4.01
N PHE A 148 7.71 -0.78 -4.92
CA PHE A 148 8.35 -1.88 -5.65
C PHE A 148 9.23 -2.73 -4.75
N GLY A 149 10.12 -2.10 -3.96
CA GLY A 149 10.99 -2.81 -3.02
C GLY A 149 10.19 -3.55 -1.94
N GLY A 150 9.16 -2.90 -1.40
CA GLY A 150 8.24 -3.52 -0.45
C GLY A 150 7.49 -4.71 -1.05
N SER A 151 7.06 -4.59 -2.31
CA SER A 151 6.40 -5.69 -3.03
C SER A 151 7.35 -6.88 -3.24
N MET A 152 8.59 -6.62 -3.65
CA MET A 152 9.60 -7.65 -3.84
C MET A 152 9.92 -8.38 -2.52
N VAL A 153 10.08 -7.66 -1.42
CA VAL A 153 10.32 -8.24 -0.10
C VAL A 153 9.08 -9.02 0.38
N GLY A 154 7.89 -8.41 0.29
CA GLY A 154 6.64 -9.00 0.79
C GLY A 154 6.22 -10.27 0.04
N SER A 155 6.28 -10.25 -1.30
CA SER A 155 5.88 -11.40 -2.12
C SER A 155 7.00 -12.41 -2.37
N GLY A 156 8.27 -12.02 -2.20
CA GLY A 156 9.42 -12.89 -2.42
C GLY A 156 10.05 -13.35 -1.12
N VAL A 157 10.79 -12.46 -0.44
CA VAL A 157 11.58 -12.82 0.74
C VAL A 157 10.71 -13.35 1.88
N LEU A 158 9.57 -12.69 2.16
CA LEU A 158 8.69 -13.12 3.24
C LEU A 158 7.98 -14.44 2.92
N LEU A 159 7.72 -14.74 1.66
CA LEU A 159 7.16 -16.04 1.27
C LEU A 159 8.16 -17.18 1.53
N LEU A 160 9.46 -16.95 1.28
CA LEU A 160 10.52 -17.91 1.62
C LEU A 160 10.65 -18.10 3.13
N LEU A 161 10.63 -17.00 3.88
CA LEU A 161 10.68 -17.05 5.35
C LEU A 161 9.43 -17.74 5.92
N PHE A 162 8.26 -17.53 5.33
CA PHE A 162 7.02 -18.19 5.72
C PHE A 162 7.15 -19.73 5.67
N HIS A 163 7.79 -20.27 4.64
CA HIS A 163 8.06 -21.69 4.55
C HIS A 163 8.97 -22.23 5.66
N GLN A 164 9.85 -21.39 6.20
CA GLN A 164 10.83 -21.80 7.23
C GLN A 164 10.28 -21.66 8.65
N ILE A 165 9.65 -20.52 8.97
CA ILE A 165 9.26 -20.18 10.34
C ILE A 165 7.74 -20.21 10.58
N GLY A 166 6.95 -20.35 9.51
CA GLY A 166 5.50 -20.51 9.56
C GLY A 166 4.74 -19.22 9.87
N TRP A 167 3.40 -19.34 9.88
CA TRP A 167 2.44 -18.25 10.03
C TRP A 167 2.54 -17.53 11.38
N ASN A 168 2.46 -18.30 12.47
CA ASN A 168 2.38 -17.76 13.83
C ASN A 168 3.67 -17.04 14.29
N SER A 169 4.81 -17.36 13.68
CA SER A 169 6.09 -16.70 14.00
C SER A 169 6.37 -15.50 13.10
N LEU A 170 6.03 -15.58 11.82
CA LEU A 170 6.32 -14.53 10.86
C LEU A 170 5.45 -13.28 11.07
N LEU A 171 4.15 -13.45 11.32
CA LEU A 171 3.23 -12.31 11.44
C LEU A 171 3.50 -11.38 12.62
N PRO A 172 3.85 -11.87 13.83
CA PRO A 172 4.29 -10.98 14.91
C PRO A 172 5.53 -10.17 14.53
N CYS A 173 6.51 -10.80 13.86
CA CYS A 173 7.69 -10.09 13.36
C CYS A 173 7.29 -8.99 12.34
N LEU A 174 6.31 -9.29 11.48
CA LEU A 174 5.79 -8.34 10.51
C LEU A 174 5.06 -7.18 11.18
N ALA A 175 4.27 -7.43 12.22
CA ALA A 175 3.60 -6.39 13.01
C ALA A 175 4.62 -5.47 13.71
N VAL A 176 5.66 -6.04 14.32
CA VAL A 176 6.77 -5.26 14.93
C VAL A 176 7.50 -4.46 13.86
N PHE A 177 7.79 -5.05 12.70
CA PHE A 177 8.43 -4.36 11.58
C PHE A 177 7.65 -3.10 11.17
N VAL A 178 6.33 -3.19 11.00
CA VAL A 178 5.46 -2.06 10.67
C VAL A 178 5.61 -0.94 11.69
N LEU A 179 5.61 -1.25 13.00
CA LEU A 179 5.80 -0.26 14.05
C LEU A 179 7.20 0.36 14.06
N VAL A 180 8.23 -0.43 13.78
CA VAL A 180 9.62 0.06 13.68
C VAL A 180 9.77 1.07 12.54
N MET A 181 9.07 0.85 11.42
CA MET A 181 9.09 1.77 10.28
C MET A 181 8.43 3.13 10.57
N LEU A 182 7.66 3.27 11.65
CA LEU A 182 7.15 4.57 12.14
C LEU A 182 8.18 5.41 12.89
N LEU A 183 9.25 4.80 13.42
CA LEU A 183 10.25 5.50 14.23
C LEU A 183 10.85 6.72 13.52
N PRO A 184 11.22 6.68 12.23
CA PRO A 184 11.71 7.86 11.53
C PRO A 184 10.72 9.01 11.57
N LEU A 185 9.43 8.77 11.42
CA LEU A 185 8.40 9.81 11.49
C LEU A 185 8.25 10.40 12.89
N PHE A 186 8.41 9.57 13.92
CA PHE A 186 8.35 10.01 15.32
C PHE A 186 9.47 11.01 15.64
N PHE A 187 10.70 10.67 15.25
CA PHE A 187 11.87 11.49 15.51
C PHE A 187 12.02 12.67 14.53
N ASN A 188 11.34 12.63 13.40
CA ASN A 188 11.46 13.65 12.38
C ASN A 188 10.69 14.92 12.76
N LYS A 189 11.43 15.95 13.13
CA LYS A 189 10.91 17.32 13.41
C LYS A 189 11.01 18.25 12.20
N GLY A 190 11.74 17.86 11.16
CA GLY A 190 11.98 18.66 9.96
C GLY A 190 10.79 18.68 8.98
N ILE A 191 9.86 17.72 9.10
CA ILE A 191 8.64 17.73 8.29
C ILE A 191 7.68 18.75 8.88
N GLN A 192 7.54 19.88 8.17
CA GLN A 192 6.63 20.96 8.55
C GLN A 192 5.77 21.37 7.36
N ILE A 193 4.51 21.69 7.61
CA ILE A 193 3.57 22.21 6.62
C ILE A 193 3.01 23.54 7.12
N THR A 194 2.63 24.40 6.19
CA THR A 194 1.83 25.58 6.53
C THR A 194 0.44 25.13 6.99
N PRO A 195 0.00 25.50 8.21
CA PRO A 195 -1.31 25.08 8.71
C PRO A 195 -2.43 25.52 7.77
N LYS A 196 -3.36 24.61 7.48
CA LYS A 196 -4.55 24.91 6.67
C LYS A 196 -5.52 25.77 7.46
N LEU A 197 -5.96 26.87 6.86
CA LEU A 197 -7.06 27.68 7.40
C LEU A 197 -8.37 26.87 7.40
N PRO A 198 -9.33 27.15 8.32
CA PRO A 198 -10.61 26.43 8.38
C PRO A 198 -11.38 26.42 7.04
N GLN A 199 -11.25 27.50 6.26
CA GLN A 199 -11.88 27.66 4.95
C GLN A 199 -11.26 26.77 3.85
N GLN A 200 -10.02 26.30 4.06
CA GLN A 200 -9.27 25.45 3.12
C GLN A 200 -9.47 23.95 3.41
N ARG A 201 -10.22 23.61 4.45
CA ARG A 201 -10.51 22.20 4.77
C ARG A 201 -11.62 21.66 3.87
N ALA A 202 -11.49 20.42 3.45
CA ALA A 202 -12.50 19.75 2.63
C ALA A 202 -13.88 19.74 3.31
N LYS A 203 -14.92 20.13 2.58
CA LYS A 203 -16.31 20.06 3.02
C LYS A 203 -16.99 18.85 2.40
N LYS A 204 -17.99 18.29 3.06
CA LYS A 204 -18.78 17.17 2.49
C LYS A 204 -19.35 17.52 1.11
N ALA A 205 -19.77 18.77 0.92
CA ALA A 205 -20.29 19.26 -0.35
C ALA A 205 -19.24 19.25 -1.48
N ASP A 206 -17.95 19.39 -1.17
CA ASP A 206 -16.88 19.46 -2.17
C ASP A 206 -16.71 18.10 -2.88
N VAL A 207 -16.96 16.98 -2.18
CA VAL A 207 -16.92 15.64 -2.77
C VAL A 207 -18.05 15.45 -3.77
N LEU A 208 -19.27 15.85 -3.41
CA LEU A 208 -20.41 15.77 -4.33
C LEU A 208 -20.20 16.71 -5.50
N TYR A 209 -19.75 17.95 -5.23
CA TYR A 209 -19.43 18.93 -6.27
C TYR A 209 -18.35 18.44 -7.24
N PHE A 210 -17.33 17.72 -6.73
CA PHE A 210 -16.30 17.11 -7.57
C PHE A 210 -16.92 16.23 -8.67
N PHE A 211 -17.85 15.34 -8.31
CA PHE A 211 -18.50 14.44 -9.26
C PHE A 211 -19.54 15.13 -10.17
N THR A 212 -19.97 16.35 -9.87
CA THR A 212 -20.85 17.12 -10.80
C THR A 212 -20.10 17.77 -11.94
N GLN A 213 -18.77 17.88 -11.85
CA GLN A 213 -17.98 18.56 -12.88
C GLN A 213 -17.73 17.65 -14.11
N ARG A 214 -18.15 18.08 -15.27
CA ARG A 214 -17.98 17.35 -16.54
C ARG A 214 -16.51 17.06 -16.88
N SER A 215 -15.57 17.93 -16.47
CA SER A 215 -14.14 17.73 -16.70
C SER A 215 -13.59 16.55 -15.93
N ILE A 216 -14.13 16.26 -14.75
CA ILE A 216 -13.73 15.13 -13.91
C ILE A 216 -14.07 13.79 -14.57
N TRP A 217 -15.27 13.69 -15.14
CA TRP A 217 -15.67 12.48 -15.88
C TRP A 217 -14.80 12.22 -17.11
N LYS A 218 -14.37 13.31 -17.80
CA LYS A 218 -13.39 13.16 -18.90
C LYS A 218 -12.04 12.65 -18.41
N GLN A 219 -11.55 13.14 -17.26
CA GLN A 219 -10.31 12.65 -16.66
C GLN A 219 -10.44 11.22 -16.17
N ILE A 220 -11.55 10.87 -15.52
CA ILE A 220 -11.81 9.49 -15.09
C ILE A 220 -11.85 8.56 -16.30
N GLY A 221 -12.56 8.94 -17.37
CA GLY A 221 -12.61 8.17 -18.61
C GLY A 221 -11.23 8.00 -19.26
N PHE A 222 -10.44 9.06 -19.30
CA PHE A 222 -9.06 9.00 -19.80
C PHE A 222 -8.19 8.04 -18.96
N LEU A 223 -8.22 8.20 -17.64
CA LEU A 223 -7.44 7.33 -16.73
C LEU A 223 -7.89 5.87 -16.84
N PHE A 224 -9.19 5.62 -16.91
CA PHE A 224 -9.72 4.28 -17.06
C PHE A 224 -9.22 3.62 -18.36
N LEU A 225 -9.31 4.30 -19.50
CA LEU A 225 -8.83 3.79 -20.78
C LEU A 225 -7.30 3.60 -20.79
N TYR A 226 -6.56 4.57 -20.26
CA TYR A 226 -5.10 4.52 -20.18
C TYR A 226 -4.63 3.34 -19.34
N TYR A 227 -5.15 3.21 -18.10
CA TYR A 227 -4.74 2.13 -17.20
C TYR A 227 -5.27 0.77 -17.68
N SER A 228 -6.45 0.68 -18.27
CA SER A 228 -6.96 -0.57 -18.83
C SER A 228 -6.07 -1.06 -19.98
N GLY A 229 -5.63 -0.15 -20.86
CA GLY A 229 -4.69 -0.47 -21.92
C GLY A 229 -3.33 -0.92 -21.39
N LEU A 230 -2.76 -0.15 -20.46
CA LEU A 230 -1.47 -0.46 -19.86
C LEU A 230 -1.48 -1.80 -19.11
N ILE A 231 -2.45 -1.99 -18.20
CA ILE A 231 -2.58 -3.22 -17.42
C ILE A 231 -2.92 -4.41 -18.31
N GLY A 232 -3.79 -4.22 -19.30
CA GLY A 232 -4.14 -5.25 -20.27
C GLY A 232 -2.91 -5.71 -21.08
N THR A 233 -2.08 -4.79 -21.55
CA THR A 233 -0.84 -5.10 -22.25
C THR A 233 0.13 -5.87 -21.34
N LEU A 234 0.36 -5.38 -20.13
CA LEU A 234 1.24 -6.04 -19.16
C LEU A 234 0.73 -7.44 -18.76
N ALA A 235 -0.58 -7.63 -18.65
CA ALA A 235 -1.19 -8.93 -18.38
C ALA A 235 -0.96 -9.95 -19.50
N MET A 236 -0.86 -9.49 -20.74
CA MET A 236 -0.64 -10.36 -21.90
C MET A 236 0.84 -10.70 -22.13
N VAL A 237 1.78 -9.98 -21.54
CA VAL A 237 3.23 -10.24 -21.71
C VAL A 237 3.60 -11.66 -21.28
N ARG A 238 3.12 -12.13 -20.14
CA ARG A 238 3.46 -13.47 -19.64
C ARG A 238 2.91 -14.59 -20.50
N PRO A 239 1.59 -14.62 -20.86
CA PRO A 239 1.07 -15.59 -21.82
C PRO A 239 1.82 -15.58 -23.15
N TRP A 240 2.12 -14.38 -23.68
CA TRP A 240 2.89 -14.24 -24.90
C TRP A 240 4.31 -14.83 -24.82
N LEU A 241 5.01 -14.67 -23.70
CA LEU A 241 6.31 -15.31 -23.49
C LEU A 241 6.18 -16.85 -23.44
N VAL A 242 5.09 -17.40 -22.89
CA VAL A 242 4.81 -18.85 -22.94
C VAL A 242 4.65 -19.30 -24.39
N ASP A 243 3.88 -18.56 -25.19
CA ASP A 243 3.66 -18.84 -26.61
C ASP A 243 4.96 -18.79 -27.43
N LEU A 244 5.93 -17.96 -27.02
CA LEU A 244 7.28 -17.90 -27.58
C LEU A 244 8.20 -19.06 -27.11
N GLY A 245 7.72 -19.95 -26.25
CA GLY A 245 8.43 -21.15 -25.80
C GLY A 245 9.33 -20.94 -24.57
N TYR A 246 9.24 -19.78 -23.89
CA TYR A 246 9.98 -19.58 -22.64
C TYR A 246 9.39 -20.42 -21.50
N SER A 247 10.26 -21.01 -20.70
CA SER A 247 9.89 -21.80 -19.52
C SER A 247 9.32 -20.87 -18.41
N VAL A 248 8.51 -21.46 -17.52
CA VAL A 248 7.95 -20.73 -16.36
C VAL A 248 9.06 -20.14 -15.47
N GLN A 249 10.20 -20.82 -15.38
CA GLN A 249 11.36 -20.34 -14.62
C GLN A 249 12.01 -19.11 -15.26
N GLU A 250 12.19 -19.12 -16.58
CA GLU A 250 12.74 -17.97 -17.34
C GLU A 250 11.79 -16.77 -17.28
N ILE A 251 10.49 -16.99 -17.44
CA ILE A 251 9.46 -15.96 -17.29
C ILE A 251 9.45 -15.40 -15.86
N GLY A 252 9.59 -16.25 -14.85
CA GLY A 252 9.71 -15.83 -13.45
C GLY A 252 10.93 -14.95 -13.19
N MET A 253 12.09 -15.30 -13.73
CA MET A 253 13.30 -14.49 -13.64
C MET A 253 13.17 -13.17 -14.42
N MET A 254 12.66 -13.22 -15.65
CA MET A 254 12.46 -12.02 -16.47
C MET A 254 11.45 -11.05 -15.87
N SER A 255 10.30 -11.55 -15.41
CA SER A 255 9.21 -10.69 -14.89
C SER A 255 9.35 -10.37 -13.41
N GLY A 256 10.00 -11.22 -12.62
CA GLY A 256 10.18 -11.01 -11.18
C GLY A 256 11.44 -10.23 -10.85
N VAL A 257 12.59 -10.61 -11.40
CA VAL A 257 13.85 -9.94 -11.09
C VAL A 257 14.11 -8.80 -12.09
N ALA A 258 14.20 -9.08 -13.37
CA ALA A 258 14.53 -8.06 -14.38
C ALA A 258 13.40 -7.02 -14.51
N GLY A 259 12.13 -7.41 -14.51
CA GLY A 259 10.98 -6.50 -14.60
C GLY A 259 10.81 -5.57 -13.41
N THR A 260 11.51 -5.80 -12.31
CA THR A 260 11.53 -4.89 -11.15
C THR A 260 12.60 -3.79 -11.31
N PHE A 261 13.60 -3.99 -12.17
CA PHE A 261 14.68 -3.04 -12.41
C PHE A 261 14.49 -2.18 -13.68
N VAL A 262 13.48 -2.43 -14.47
CA VAL A 262 13.08 -1.66 -15.66
C VAL A 262 11.84 -0.83 -15.36
#